data_c809abbfef93fa3c4afd417a194c0bef
#
_entry.id   c809abbfef93fa3c4afd417a194c0bef
#
_cell.length_a   1.000
_cell.length_b   1.000
_cell.length_c   1.000
_cell.angle_alpha   90.00
_cell.angle_beta   90.00
_cell.angle_gamma   90.00
#
_symmetry.space_group_name_H-M   'P 1'
#
loop_
_entity.id
_entity.type
_entity.pdbx_description
1 polymer ?
#
loop_
_entity_poly.entity_id
_entity_poly.type
_entity_poly.pdbx_seq_one_letter_code
_entity_poly.pdbx_strand_id
1 'polypeptide(L)'
;MIGRWNLEITFPNEQHRFVRFDAQNDGKGTLTVTDPQSKVWGGANPSEAKWTRGEGNVVTFSGRVEFLIGNVGRDAGTLTCKGKFETADLITGEADFSPLVGERPSKLGTFKAVRAKE
;
A
#
# COMPACT_ATOMS: atom_id res chain seq x y z
N MET A 1 -5.17 -14.35 -2.35
CA MET A 1 -4.56 -13.12 -1.75
C MET A 1 -3.56 -13.42 -0.65
N ILE A 2 -3.74 -14.47 0.10
CA ILE A 2 -2.85 -14.80 1.23
C ILE A 2 -1.38 -14.87 0.76
N GLY A 3 -0.48 -14.23 1.51
CA GLY A 3 0.94 -14.18 1.21
C GLY A 3 1.49 -12.76 1.23
N ARG A 4 2.72 -12.62 0.77
CA ARG A 4 3.43 -11.35 0.77
C ARG A 4 3.42 -10.72 -0.62
N TRP A 5 3.10 -9.44 -0.68
CA TRP A 5 3.00 -8.69 -1.93
C TRP A 5 3.86 -7.44 -1.85
N ASN A 6 4.60 -7.17 -2.92
CA ASN A 6 5.35 -5.93 -3.06
C ASN A 6 4.57 -4.99 -3.96
N LEU A 7 4.26 -3.80 -3.45
CA LEU A 7 3.46 -2.81 -4.14
C LEU A 7 4.34 -1.65 -4.59
N GLU A 8 4.14 -1.23 -5.83
CA GLU A 8 4.64 0.04 -6.32
C GLU A 8 3.43 0.92 -6.60
N ILE A 9 3.38 2.07 -5.93
CA ILE A 9 2.28 3.03 -6.07
C ILE A 9 2.80 4.25 -6.80
N THR A 10 2.10 4.66 -7.85
CA THR A 10 2.46 5.83 -8.64
C THR A 10 1.39 6.88 -8.50
N PHE A 11 1.75 8.04 -7.97
CA PHE A 11 0.85 9.19 -7.85
C PHE A 11 1.00 10.13 -9.06
N PRO A 12 -0.02 10.99 -9.33
CA PRO A 12 -0.01 11.85 -10.52
C PRO A 12 1.19 12.79 -10.66
N ASN A 13 1.85 13.12 -9.55
CA ASN A 13 3.05 13.99 -9.57
C ASN A 13 4.34 13.19 -9.82
N GLU A 14 4.21 12.00 -10.37
CA GLU A 14 5.31 11.08 -10.66
C GLU A 14 6.05 10.57 -9.42
N GLN A 15 5.46 10.72 -8.23
CA GLN A 15 6.00 10.11 -7.03
C GLN A 15 5.71 8.62 -7.02
N HIS A 16 6.75 7.84 -6.77
CA HIS A 16 6.64 6.40 -6.59
C HIS A 16 6.81 6.08 -5.12
N ARG A 17 5.91 5.25 -4.59
CA ARG A 17 6.00 4.77 -3.22
C ARG A 17 5.99 3.24 -3.23
N PHE A 18 6.74 2.68 -2.32
CA PHE A 18 6.89 1.23 -2.21
C PHE A 18 6.37 0.76 -0.87
N VAL A 19 5.49 -0.24 -0.91
CA VAL A 19 4.84 -0.78 0.29
C VAL A 19 4.82 -2.30 0.16
N ARG A 20 4.99 -2.99 1.28
CA ARG A 20 4.80 -4.43 1.34
C ARG A 20 3.48 -4.72 2.06
N PHE A 21 2.67 -5.57 1.47
CA PHE A 21 1.44 -6.04 2.07
C PHE A 21 1.55 -7.53 2.36
N ASP A 22 1.40 -7.89 3.63
CA ASP A 22 1.36 -9.28 4.06
C ASP A 22 -0.10 -9.65 4.37
N ALA A 23 -0.72 -10.43 3.51
CA ALA A 23 -2.09 -10.85 3.67
C ALA A 23 -2.16 -12.15 4.48
N GLN A 24 -2.96 -12.12 5.54
CA GLN A 24 -3.18 -13.25 6.44
C GLN A 24 -4.60 -13.77 6.27
N ASN A 25 -4.92 -14.87 6.94
CA ASN A 25 -6.28 -15.40 6.98
C ASN A 25 -7.25 -14.40 7.59
N ASP A 26 -8.54 -14.58 7.34
CA ASP A 26 -9.62 -13.80 7.95
C ASP A 26 -9.66 -12.33 7.53
N GLY A 27 -9.11 -12.00 6.39
CA GLY A 27 -9.16 -10.62 5.89
C GLY A 27 -8.24 -9.66 6.63
N LYS A 28 -7.28 -10.19 7.38
CA LYS A 28 -6.31 -9.38 8.11
C LYS A 28 -4.98 -9.35 7.39
N GLY A 29 -4.16 -8.37 7.71
CA GLY A 29 -2.82 -8.27 7.16
C GLY A 29 -2.05 -7.12 7.77
N THR A 30 -0.89 -6.83 7.19
CA THR A 30 -0.05 -5.71 7.59
C THR A 30 0.47 -4.98 6.37
N LEU A 31 0.63 -3.66 6.52
CA LEU A 31 1.30 -2.81 5.53
C LEU A 31 2.60 -2.29 6.11
N THR A 32 3.66 -2.39 5.35
CA THR A 32 4.98 -1.89 5.74
C THR A 32 5.52 -1.03 4.61
N VAL A 33 5.88 0.22 4.91
CA VAL A 33 6.49 1.09 3.92
C VAL A 33 7.92 0.61 3.65
N THR A 34 8.22 0.34 2.38
CA THR A 34 9.52 -0.18 1.96
C THR A 34 10.29 0.81 1.08
N ASP A 35 9.89 2.08 1.09
CA ASP A 35 10.62 3.13 0.39
C ASP A 35 12.10 3.11 0.81
N PRO A 36 13.03 3.35 -0.14
CA PRO A 36 14.46 3.38 0.21
C PRO A 36 14.79 4.34 1.34
N GLN A 37 14.07 5.47 1.43
CA GLN A 37 14.28 6.45 2.48
C GLN A 37 13.92 5.94 3.87
N SER A 38 12.98 4.99 3.98
CA SER A 38 12.60 4.46 5.28
C SER A 38 13.73 3.69 5.96
N LYS A 39 14.62 3.10 5.18
CA LYS A 39 15.78 2.36 5.71
C LYS A 39 16.79 3.28 6.39
N VAL A 40 16.92 4.50 5.92
CA VAL A 40 17.84 5.50 6.49
C VAL A 40 17.42 5.88 7.90
N TRP A 41 16.11 5.84 8.17
CA TRP A 41 15.53 6.22 9.46
C TRP A 41 15.22 5.02 10.36
N GLY A 42 15.82 3.88 10.09
CA GLY A 42 15.61 2.68 10.91
C GLY A 42 14.49 1.76 10.45
N GLY A 43 13.95 2.03 9.27
CA GLY A 43 12.86 1.25 8.70
C GLY A 43 11.49 1.68 9.20
N ALA A 44 10.46 1.06 8.66
CA ALA A 44 9.08 1.32 9.06
C ALA A 44 8.53 0.11 9.80
N ASN A 45 7.71 0.36 10.82
CA ASN A 45 7.01 -0.70 11.53
C ASN A 45 5.79 -1.14 10.74
N PRO A 46 5.46 -2.44 10.73
CA PRO A 46 4.22 -2.89 10.11
C PRO A 46 3.00 -2.28 10.78
N SER A 47 2.02 -1.90 9.98
CA SER A 47 0.74 -1.38 10.47
C SER A 47 -0.37 -2.35 10.14
N GLU A 48 -1.38 -2.43 11.01
CA GLU A 48 -2.53 -3.30 10.75
C GLU A 48 -3.24 -2.90 9.46
N ALA A 49 -3.65 -3.91 8.70
CA ALA A 49 -4.38 -3.73 7.47
C ALA A 49 -5.49 -4.75 7.37
N LYS A 50 -6.39 -4.51 6.42
CA LYS A 50 -7.52 -5.41 6.14
C LYS A 50 -7.58 -5.63 4.64
N TRP A 51 -8.07 -6.79 4.24
CA TRP A 51 -8.32 -7.06 2.84
C TRP A 51 -9.64 -7.82 2.69
N THR A 52 -10.29 -7.58 1.56
CA THR A 52 -11.49 -8.31 1.18
C THR A 52 -11.38 -8.69 -0.29
N ARG A 53 -11.96 -9.82 -0.62
CA ARG A 53 -12.03 -10.26 -2.00
C ARG A 53 -13.48 -10.18 -2.46
N GLY A 54 -13.73 -9.40 -3.51
CA GLY A 54 -15.07 -9.25 -4.08
C GLY A 54 -15.34 -10.30 -5.15
N GLU A 55 -16.43 -10.11 -5.87
CA GLU A 55 -16.79 -11.01 -6.96
C GLU A 55 -15.77 -10.94 -8.09
N GLY A 56 -15.56 -12.07 -8.76
CA GLY A 56 -14.57 -12.17 -9.81
C GLY A 56 -13.17 -12.07 -9.26
N ASN A 57 -12.33 -11.27 -9.89
CA ASN A 57 -10.92 -11.10 -9.52
C ASN A 57 -10.65 -9.82 -8.75
N VAL A 58 -11.70 -9.16 -8.24
CA VAL A 58 -11.54 -7.89 -7.52
C VAL A 58 -11.04 -8.14 -6.11
N VAL A 59 -10.10 -7.31 -5.65
CA VAL A 59 -9.59 -7.34 -4.29
C VAL A 59 -9.41 -5.90 -3.81
N THR A 60 -9.74 -5.68 -2.52
CA THR A 60 -9.56 -4.38 -1.88
C THR A 60 -8.80 -4.59 -0.59
N PHE A 61 -7.77 -3.80 -0.37
CA PHE A 61 -7.04 -3.84 0.90
C PHE A 61 -6.69 -2.43 1.34
N SER A 62 -6.64 -2.22 2.65
CA SER A 62 -6.41 -0.90 3.22
C SER A 62 -5.75 -0.99 4.58
N GLY A 63 -5.04 0.06 4.95
CA GLY A 63 -4.41 0.17 6.24
C GLY A 63 -3.74 1.52 6.39
N ARG A 64 -3.21 1.77 7.60
CA ARG A 64 -2.50 3.00 7.88
C ARG A 64 -1.05 2.88 7.42
N VAL A 65 -0.55 3.95 6.79
CA VAL A 65 0.84 4.04 6.38
C VAL A 65 1.40 5.41 6.72
N GLU A 66 2.71 5.48 6.89
CA GLU A 66 3.44 6.74 7.04
C GLU A 66 4.52 6.80 5.97
N PHE A 67 4.40 7.75 5.06
CA PHE A 67 5.42 7.99 4.05
C PHE A 67 6.36 9.10 4.52
N LEU A 68 7.64 8.94 4.28
CA LEU A 68 8.60 9.99 4.57
C LEU A 68 8.54 11.07 3.49
N ILE A 69 8.59 12.34 3.93
CA ILE A 69 8.60 13.51 3.05
C ILE A 69 9.99 14.13 3.14
N GLY A 70 10.92 13.62 2.32
CA GLY A 70 12.30 14.10 2.35
C GLY A 70 12.88 14.05 3.76
N ASN A 71 13.50 15.16 4.18
CA ASN A 71 14.07 15.29 5.53
C ASN A 71 13.17 16.08 6.49
N VAL A 72 11.94 16.42 6.09
CA VAL A 72 11.13 17.38 6.84
C VAL A 72 9.95 16.76 7.59
N GLY A 73 9.67 15.49 7.44
CA GLY A 73 8.56 14.91 8.19
C GLY A 73 7.99 13.64 7.60
N ARG A 74 6.81 13.29 8.08
CA ARG A 74 6.10 12.10 7.67
C ARG A 74 4.68 12.47 7.25
N ASP A 75 4.15 11.75 6.28
CA ASP A 75 2.78 11.91 5.83
C ASP A 75 2.02 10.64 6.19
N ALA A 76 1.29 10.68 7.29
CA ALA A 76 0.51 9.56 7.78
C ALA A 76 -0.90 9.62 7.22
N GLY A 77 -1.45 8.48 6.86
CA GLY A 77 -2.79 8.41 6.33
C GLY A 77 -3.26 6.99 6.13
N THR A 78 -4.46 6.85 5.57
CA THR A 78 -5.03 5.56 5.21
C THR A 78 -4.81 5.31 3.73
N LEU A 79 -4.15 4.21 3.43
CA LEU A 79 -3.96 3.77 2.06
C LEU A 79 -5.02 2.72 1.74
N THR A 80 -5.79 2.95 0.68
CA THR A 80 -6.79 2.00 0.19
C THR A 80 -6.44 1.64 -1.24
N CYS A 81 -6.28 0.34 -1.49
CA CYS A 81 -5.95 -0.16 -2.82
C CYS A 81 -7.09 -1.06 -3.30
N LYS A 82 -7.64 -0.72 -4.46
CA LYS A 82 -8.68 -1.51 -5.10
C LYS A 82 -8.21 -1.92 -6.47
N GLY A 83 -8.12 -3.22 -6.71
CA GLY A 83 -7.59 -3.71 -7.97
C GLY A 83 -8.16 -5.04 -8.37
N LYS A 84 -7.58 -5.59 -9.41
CA LYS A 84 -7.95 -6.90 -9.95
C LYS A 84 -6.72 -7.76 -10.15
N PHE A 85 -6.88 -9.05 -9.94
CA PHE A 85 -5.86 -10.02 -10.31
C PHE A 85 -5.73 -10.07 -11.82
N GLU A 86 -4.57 -9.69 -12.33
CA GLU A 86 -4.22 -9.89 -13.73
C GLU A 86 -3.74 -11.34 -13.93
N THR A 87 -2.97 -11.82 -12.97
CA THR A 87 -2.57 -13.22 -12.86
C THR A 87 -2.64 -13.61 -11.38
N ALA A 88 -2.32 -14.86 -11.04
CA ALA A 88 -2.29 -15.29 -9.65
C ALA A 88 -1.26 -14.52 -8.81
N ASP A 89 -0.26 -13.93 -9.45
CA ASP A 89 0.86 -13.25 -8.77
C ASP A 89 0.95 -11.76 -9.08
N LEU A 90 -0.05 -11.19 -9.78
CA LEU A 90 -0.05 -9.79 -10.17
C LEU A 90 -1.42 -9.18 -9.97
N ILE A 91 -1.46 -8.07 -9.22
CA ILE A 91 -2.67 -7.25 -9.00
C ILE A 91 -2.36 -5.85 -9.49
N THR A 92 -3.30 -5.25 -10.24
CA THR A 92 -3.19 -3.85 -10.65
C THR A 92 -4.50 -3.13 -10.33
N GLY A 93 -4.42 -1.82 -10.11
CA GLY A 93 -5.61 -1.04 -9.81
C GLY A 93 -5.30 0.37 -9.37
N GLU A 94 -6.20 0.90 -8.56
CA GLU A 94 -6.11 2.27 -8.06
C GLU A 94 -5.75 2.29 -6.59
N ALA A 95 -4.97 3.29 -6.20
CA ALA A 95 -4.61 3.54 -4.82
C ALA A 95 -5.13 4.91 -4.40
N ASP A 96 -5.65 4.97 -3.18
CA ASP A 96 -6.17 6.20 -2.58
C ASP A 96 -5.46 6.39 -1.24
N PHE A 97 -4.77 7.51 -1.09
CA PHE A 97 -4.12 7.87 0.15
C PHE A 97 -4.85 9.06 0.78
N SER A 98 -5.51 8.82 1.91
CA SER A 98 -6.25 9.84 2.66
C SER A 98 -5.42 10.30 3.86
N PRO A 99 -4.85 11.53 3.83
CA PRO A 99 -4.05 12.02 4.96
C PRO A 99 -4.90 12.12 6.24
N LEU A 100 -4.28 11.78 7.38
CA LEU A 100 -4.95 11.83 8.68
C LEU A 100 -5.01 13.23 9.27
N VAL A 101 -4.07 14.09 8.91
CA VAL A 101 -3.92 15.40 9.52
C VAL A 101 -4.14 16.50 8.47
N GLY A 102 -4.94 17.51 8.83
CA GLY A 102 -5.22 18.63 7.97
C GLY A 102 -6.37 18.36 7.01
N GLU A 103 -6.79 19.41 6.31
CA GLU A 103 -7.88 19.34 5.33
C GLU A 103 -7.34 19.15 3.92
N ARG A 104 -6.36 18.28 3.78
CA ARG A 104 -5.80 17.98 2.47
C ARG A 104 -6.65 16.95 1.74
N PRO A 105 -6.85 17.11 0.43
CA PRO A 105 -7.58 16.12 -0.34
C PRO A 105 -6.81 14.81 -0.43
N SER A 106 -7.53 13.72 -0.66
CA SER A 106 -6.93 12.42 -0.92
C SER A 106 -6.05 12.47 -2.17
N LYS A 107 -4.95 11.72 -2.14
CA LYS A 107 -4.11 11.53 -3.32
C LYS A 107 -4.53 10.24 -4.01
N LEU A 108 -4.89 10.35 -5.27
CA LEU A 108 -5.26 9.20 -6.08
C LEU A 108 -4.10 8.82 -6.99
N GLY A 109 -3.86 7.54 -7.11
CA GLY A 109 -2.80 7.02 -7.96
C GLY A 109 -3.15 5.62 -8.46
N THR A 110 -2.17 4.97 -9.04
CA THR A 110 -2.30 3.60 -9.48
C THR A 110 -1.29 2.74 -8.73
N PHE A 111 -1.57 1.44 -8.64
CA PHE A 111 -0.63 0.53 -8.00
C PHE A 111 -0.46 -0.75 -8.81
N LYS A 112 0.67 -1.36 -8.58
CA LYS A 112 1.00 -2.68 -9.09
C LYS A 112 1.53 -3.50 -7.91
N ALA A 113 0.90 -4.63 -7.63
CA ALA A 113 1.31 -5.52 -6.57
C ALA A 113 1.79 -6.83 -7.20
N VAL A 114 3.00 -7.22 -6.85
CA VAL A 114 3.61 -8.46 -7.34
C VAL A 114 3.88 -9.36 -6.15
N ARG A 115 3.51 -10.62 -6.25
CA ARG A 115 3.75 -11.58 -5.18
C ARG A 115 5.25 -11.71 -4.94
N ALA A 116 5.65 -11.54 -3.68
CA ALA A 116 7.05 -11.63 -3.32
C ALA A 116 7.51 -13.09 -3.41
N LYS A 117 8.71 -13.27 -3.93
CA LYS A 117 9.36 -14.58 -3.92
C LYS A 117 10.05 -14.75 -2.57
N GLU A 118 9.83 -15.88 -1.96
CA GLU A 118 10.52 -16.25 -0.73
C GLU A 118 11.80 -17.03 -1.05
#